data_f9e9608822f4ccb364fceb90517180a5
#
_entry.id   f9e9608822f4ccb364fceb90517180a5
#
_cell.length_a   1.000
_cell.length_b   1.000
_cell.length_c   1.000
_cell.angle_alpha   90.00
_cell.angle_beta   90.00
_cell.angle_gamma   90.00
#
_symmetry.space_group_name_H-M   'P 1'
#
loop_
_entity.id
_entity.type
_entity.pdbx_description
1 polymer ?
#
loop_
_entity_poly.entity_id
_entity_poly.type
_entity_poly.pdbx_seq_one_letter_code
_entity_poly.pdbx_strand_id
1 'polypeptide(L)'
;EGGKTQISVVLENETLWLSQKQLSELFGKAKGTMSKHIKHIFEDGELLPAATVRLFRTVQTEGSRTLEREVEHYNLDMVLALGYRVRSQAGVRFRQWATAQLKEFIVKGFLLDDERLKNPGQGRDYFDELTSRLQDIRTSERRFYQKITDIYATSVDYDASAELTQAFFATVQNKVHFAIHGHTAAELVKLRADSTKPQMGMTHWPGERIRKSDVVVAKNYLNEEELLALNNLIEQYLVFAEGQAARRVAMTMQAWVDKLEGFLSLNDREILQSAGQVSAELAKQHAEGEF
;
A
#
# COMPACT_ATOMS: atom_id res chain seq x y z
N GLU A 1 36.92 0.57 -9.71
CA GLU A 1 36.84 2.01 -10.07
C GLU A 1 35.77 2.17 -11.14
N GLY A 2 34.54 2.40 -10.73
CA GLY A 2 33.40 2.51 -11.62
C GLY A 2 33.22 3.94 -12.10
N GLY A 3 33.55 4.22 -13.36
CA GLY A 3 33.19 5.44 -14.04
C GLY A 3 31.67 5.62 -13.96
N LYS A 4 31.20 6.63 -13.24
CA LYS A 4 29.78 7.02 -13.22
C LYS A 4 29.48 7.67 -14.56
N THR A 5 28.77 6.97 -15.45
CA THR A 5 28.22 7.59 -16.64
C THR A 5 27.06 8.46 -16.21
N GLN A 6 27.20 9.77 -16.32
CA GLN A 6 26.16 10.74 -16.04
C GLN A 6 25.40 11.03 -17.33
N ILE A 7 24.10 10.76 -17.36
CA ILE A 7 23.24 10.97 -18.51
C ILE A 7 22.14 11.93 -18.10
N SER A 8 21.98 13.04 -18.82
CA SER A 8 20.83 13.93 -18.64
C SER A 8 19.60 13.26 -19.22
N VAL A 9 18.53 13.19 -18.47
CA VAL A 9 17.27 12.58 -18.89
C VAL A 9 16.13 13.60 -18.84
N VAL A 10 15.12 13.44 -19.67
CA VAL A 10 13.87 14.19 -19.57
C VAL A 10 12.94 13.41 -18.66
N LEU A 11 12.47 14.05 -17.59
CA LEU A 11 11.43 13.49 -16.70
C LEU A 11 10.11 14.16 -17.03
N GLU A 12 9.14 13.38 -17.46
CA GLU A 12 7.79 13.86 -17.76
C GLU A 12 6.77 12.74 -17.52
N ASN A 13 5.63 13.06 -16.90
CA ASN A 13 4.57 12.10 -16.57
C ASN A 13 5.08 10.87 -15.78
N GLU A 14 5.89 11.11 -14.75
CA GLU A 14 6.42 10.08 -13.85
C GLU A 14 7.30 9.02 -14.53
N THR A 15 7.75 9.28 -15.77
CA THR A 15 8.68 8.42 -16.50
C THR A 15 9.87 9.21 -17.01
N LEU A 16 10.95 8.52 -17.30
CA LEU A 16 12.13 9.10 -17.95
C LEU A 16 12.10 8.82 -19.45
N TRP A 17 12.64 9.76 -20.21
CA TRP A 17 12.73 9.68 -21.65
C TRP A 17 14.19 9.79 -22.11
N LEU A 18 14.66 8.84 -22.91
CA LEU A 18 16.02 8.79 -23.43
C LEU A 18 15.98 8.68 -24.95
N SER A 19 16.80 9.49 -25.61
CA SER A 19 17.07 9.33 -27.03
C SER A 19 17.86 8.06 -27.31
N GLN A 20 17.84 7.56 -28.54
CA GLN A 20 18.63 6.40 -28.94
C GLN A 20 20.14 6.59 -28.70
N LYS A 21 20.64 7.84 -28.82
CA LYS A 21 22.05 8.16 -28.50
C LYS A 21 22.32 7.92 -27.02
N GLN A 22 21.48 8.42 -26.13
CA GLN A 22 21.61 8.23 -24.67
C GLN A 22 21.48 6.74 -24.27
N LEU A 23 20.58 5.99 -24.93
CA LEU A 23 20.48 4.53 -24.74
C LEU A 23 21.79 3.81 -25.17
N SER A 24 22.39 4.26 -26.29
CA SER A 24 23.68 3.71 -26.75
C SER A 24 24.80 3.97 -25.76
N GLU A 25 24.86 5.16 -25.19
CA GLU A 25 25.81 5.55 -24.15
C GLU A 25 25.56 4.76 -22.84
N LEU A 26 24.32 4.66 -22.40
CA LEU A 26 23.92 3.94 -21.19
C LEU A 26 24.36 2.47 -21.23
N PHE A 27 24.09 1.80 -22.35
CA PHE A 27 24.39 0.38 -22.50
C PHE A 27 25.77 0.07 -23.10
N GLY A 28 26.53 1.10 -23.47
CA GLY A 28 27.87 0.94 -24.07
C GLY A 28 27.82 0.17 -25.38
N LYS A 29 26.84 0.47 -26.27
CA LYS A 29 26.65 -0.18 -27.56
C LYS A 29 26.50 0.84 -28.68
N ALA A 30 26.94 0.43 -29.90
CA ALA A 30 26.77 1.25 -31.09
C ALA A 30 25.29 1.49 -31.41
N LYS A 31 24.97 2.66 -31.98
CA LYS A 31 23.61 3.08 -32.35
C LYS A 31 22.90 2.02 -33.22
N GLY A 32 23.60 1.42 -34.22
CA GLY A 32 23.01 0.38 -35.08
C GLY A 32 22.62 -0.89 -34.31
N THR A 33 23.34 -1.25 -33.25
CA THR A 33 23.00 -2.39 -32.39
C THR A 33 21.74 -2.06 -31.58
N MET A 34 21.67 -0.84 -31.04
CA MET A 34 20.48 -0.39 -30.29
C MET A 34 19.25 -0.34 -31.18
N SER A 35 19.37 0.17 -32.44
CA SER A 35 18.27 0.15 -33.40
C SER A 35 17.73 -1.27 -33.63
N LYS A 36 18.59 -2.26 -33.76
CA LYS A 36 18.18 -3.65 -33.95
C LYS A 36 17.43 -4.19 -32.73
N HIS A 37 17.90 -3.91 -31.52
CA HIS A 37 17.21 -4.34 -30.30
C HIS A 37 15.84 -3.67 -30.14
N ILE A 38 15.75 -2.35 -30.36
CA ILE A 38 14.49 -1.60 -30.33
C ILE A 38 13.49 -2.17 -31.35
N LYS A 39 13.96 -2.40 -32.59
CA LYS A 39 13.14 -2.99 -33.64
C LYS A 39 12.58 -4.35 -33.23
N HIS A 40 13.41 -5.25 -32.72
CA HIS A 40 12.98 -6.58 -32.28
C HIS A 40 11.99 -6.51 -31.09
N ILE A 41 12.16 -5.57 -30.14
CA ILE A 41 11.22 -5.40 -29.04
C ILE A 41 9.80 -5.07 -29.56
N PHE A 42 9.72 -4.23 -30.59
CA PHE A 42 8.45 -3.90 -31.24
C PHE A 42 7.89 -5.04 -32.10
N GLU A 43 8.76 -5.72 -32.86
CA GLU A 43 8.38 -6.86 -33.71
C GLU A 43 7.88 -8.05 -32.90
N ASP A 44 8.50 -8.31 -31.75
CA ASP A 44 8.08 -9.37 -30.81
C ASP A 44 6.80 -9.01 -30.03
N GLY A 45 6.29 -7.76 -30.19
CA GLY A 45 5.10 -7.28 -29.48
C GLY A 45 5.29 -7.06 -27.99
N GLU A 46 6.56 -7.03 -27.49
CA GLU A 46 6.86 -6.78 -26.09
C GLU A 46 6.43 -5.38 -25.67
N LEU A 47 6.62 -4.39 -26.53
CA LEU A 47 6.17 -3.01 -26.35
C LEU A 47 5.47 -2.47 -27.60
N LEU A 48 4.56 -1.52 -27.39
CA LEU A 48 3.87 -0.82 -28.48
C LEU A 48 4.53 0.55 -28.75
N PRO A 49 4.90 0.88 -30.00
CA PRO A 49 5.52 2.17 -30.33
C PRO A 49 4.72 3.38 -29.83
N ALA A 50 3.38 3.35 -30.00
CA ALA A 50 2.51 4.46 -29.58
C ALA A 50 2.55 4.77 -28.09
N ALA A 51 2.84 3.78 -27.22
CA ALA A 51 2.97 3.95 -25.78
C ALA A 51 4.41 4.22 -25.33
N THR A 52 5.40 3.95 -26.18
CA THR A 52 6.82 3.87 -25.79
C THR A 52 7.68 4.95 -26.42
N VAL A 53 7.26 5.52 -27.56
CA VAL A 53 8.03 6.50 -28.33
C VAL A 53 7.37 7.86 -28.31
N ARG A 54 8.15 8.90 -28.10
CA ARG A 54 7.72 10.30 -28.18
C ARG A 54 8.76 11.15 -28.88
N LEU A 55 8.32 12.12 -29.65
CA LEU A 55 9.18 13.12 -30.27
C LEU A 55 9.42 14.28 -29.34
N PHE A 56 10.69 14.61 -29.10
CA PHE A 56 11.10 15.80 -28.36
C PHE A 56 11.91 16.72 -29.28
N ARG A 57 11.64 18.01 -29.20
CA ARG A 57 12.47 19.03 -29.86
C ARG A 57 13.76 19.18 -29.10
N THR A 58 14.86 18.96 -29.77
CA THR A 58 16.21 19.15 -29.24
C THR A 58 16.94 20.18 -30.07
N VAL A 59 17.63 21.08 -29.36
CA VAL A 59 18.49 22.09 -30.00
C VAL A 59 19.88 21.50 -30.12
N GLN A 60 20.38 21.34 -31.37
CA GLN A 60 21.74 20.87 -31.64
C GLN A 60 22.56 21.98 -32.28
N THR A 61 23.73 22.27 -31.72
CA THR A 61 24.68 23.23 -32.29
C THR A 61 25.64 22.49 -33.20
N GLU A 62 25.55 22.71 -34.49
CA GLU A 62 26.50 22.21 -35.51
C GLU A 62 27.35 23.38 -36.01
N GLY A 63 28.58 23.50 -35.52
CA GLY A 63 29.45 24.65 -35.78
C GLY A 63 28.88 25.95 -35.24
N SER A 64 28.61 26.94 -36.11
CA SER A 64 27.99 28.20 -35.72
C SER A 64 26.48 28.28 -35.89
N ARG A 65 25.83 27.17 -36.27
CA ARG A 65 24.38 27.13 -36.52
C ARG A 65 23.67 26.30 -35.44
N THR A 66 22.60 26.88 -34.91
CA THR A 66 21.69 26.18 -34.00
C THR A 66 20.52 25.62 -34.83
N LEU A 67 20.34 24.32 -34.80
CA LEU A 67 19.27 23.61 -35.52
C LEU A 67 18.33 22.95 -34.50
N GLU A 68 17.05 23.19 -34.63
CA GLU A 68 16.02 22.43 -33.93
C GLU A 68 15.71 21.15 -34.70
N ARG A 69 15.77 20.03 -34.02
CA ARG A 69 15.38 18.72 -34.58
C ARG A 69 14.42 18.01 -33.65
N GLU A 70 13.43 17.38 -34.23
CA GLU A 70 12.59 16.41 -33.50
C GLU A 70 13.33 15.07 -33.43
N VAL A 71 13.55 14.57 -32.20
CA VAL A 71 14.29 13.34 -31.94
C VAL A 71 13.39 12.40 -31.16
N GLU A 72 13.33 11.15 -31.65
CA GLU A 72 12.64 10.08 -30.92
C GLU A 72 13.30 9.82 -29.58
N HIS A 73 12.47 9.81 -28.53
CA HIS A 73 12.85 9.38 -27.20
C HIS A 73 11.98 8.21 -26.81
N TYR A 74 12.53 7.36 -26.00
CA TYR A 74 11.98 6.11 -25.52
C TYR A 74 11.80 6.19 -24.00
N ASN A 75 10.67 5.70 -23.51
CA ASN A 75 10.32 5.76 -22.10
C ASN A 75 11.09 4.72 -21.25
N LEU A 76 10.82 4.69 -19.95
CA LEU A 76 11.44 3.75 -19.00
C LEU A 76 11.22 2.29 -19.40
N ASP A 77 10.05 1.93 -19.95
CA ASP A 77 9.76 0.54 -20.35
C ASP A 77 10.76 0.05 -21.40
N MET A 78 11.10 0.89 -22.39
CA MET A 78 12.14 0.56 -23.36
C MET A 78 13.52 0.42 -22.71
N VAL A 79 13.86 1.26 -21.73
CA VAL A 79 15.14 1.14 -21.00
C VAL A 79 15.22 -0.21 -20.28
N LEU A 80 14.13 -0.62 -19.63
CA LEU A 80 14.05 -1.90 -18.93
C LEU A 80 14.15 -3.08 -19.90
N ALA A 81 13.38 -3.08 -20.99
CA ALA A 81 13.41 -4.13 -22.01
C ALA A 81 14.80 -4.30 -22.63
N LEU A 82 15.48 -3.18 -22.97
CA LEU A 82 16.85 -3.20 -23.44
C LEU A 82 17.83 -3.74 -22.41
N GLY A 83 17.66 -3.39 -21.14
CA GLY A 83 18.50 -3.86 -20.04
C GLY A 83 18.53 -5.38 -19.91
N TYR A 84 17.42 -6.05 -20.19
CA TYR A 84 17.34 -7.52 -20.22
C TYR A 84 17.95 -8.13 -21.48
N ARG A 85 17.86 -7.47 -22.64
CA ARG A 85 18.28 -8.02 -23.94
C ARG A 85 19.75 -7.73 -24.30
N VAL A 86 20.27 -6.58 -23.86
CA VAL A 86 21.60 -6.12 -24.33
C VAL A 86 22.73 -6.89 -23.66
N ARG A 87 23.57 -7.53 -24.48
CA ARG A 87 24.81 -8.20 -24.03
C ARG A 87 25.92 -7.19 -23.89
N SER A 88 26.01 -6.50 -22.76
CA SER A 88 27.09 -5.59 -22.40
C SER A 88 27.38 -5.65 -20.90
N GLN A 89 28.50 -5.09 -20.47
CA GLN A 89 28.82 -4.99 -19.03
C GLN A 89 27.79 -4.17 -18.28
N ALA A 90 27.24 -3.11 -18.90
CA ALA A 90 26.13 -2.32 -18.34
C ALA A 90 24.85 -3.16 -18.20
N GLY A 91 24.50 -3.96 -19.24
CA GLY A 91 23.37 -4.89 -19.17
C GLY A 91 23.55 -5.98 -18.11
N VAL A 92 24.77 -6.48 -17.89
CA VAL A 92 25.03 -7.43 -16.78
C VAL A 92 24.77 -6.77 -15.43
N ARG A 93 25.33 -5.58 -15.19
CA ARG A 93 25.10 -4.83 -13.94
C ARG A 93 23.62 -4.51 -13.72
N PHE A 94 22.91 -4.09 -14.78
CA PHE A 94 21.49 -3.86 -14.73
C PHE A 94 20.73 -5.12 -14.27
N ARG A 95 20.96 -6.27 -14.90
CA ARG A 95 20.28 -7.52 -14.54
C ARG A 95 20.61 -7.98 -13.12
N GLN A 96 21.86 -7.82 -12.67
CA GLN A 96 22.25 -8.13 -11.28
C GLN A 96 21.46 -7.25 -10.28
N TRP A 97 21.41 -5.94 -10.54
CA TRP A 97 20.62 -5.01 -9.73
C TRP A 97 19.13 -5.37 -9.74
N ALA A 98 18.52 -5.52 -10.91
CA ALA A 98 17.11 -5.85 -11.05
C ALA A 98 16.75 -7.18 -10.36
N THR A 99 17.62 -8.21 -10.50
CA THR A 99 17.45 -9.50 -9.83
C THR A 99 17.49 -9.35 -8.32
N ALA A 100 18.38 -8.52 -7.77
CA ALA A 100 18.47 -8.29 -6.34
C ALA A 100 17.16 -7.64 -5.82
N GLN A 101 16.66 -6.60 -6.52
CA GLN A 101 15.40 -5.93 -6.16
C GLN A 101 14.20 -6.88 -6.24
N LEU A 102 14.06 -7.63 -7.33
CA LEU A 102 12.99 -8.61 -7.49
C LEU A 102 13.04 -9.71 -6.43
N LYS A 103 14.24 -10.21 -6.11
CA LYS A 103 14.41 -11.21 -5.04
C LYS A 103 13.97 -10.64 -3.69
N GLU A 104 14.33 -9.42 -3.36
CA GLU A 104 13.92 -8.75 -2.13
C GLU A 104 12.39 -8.61 -2.08
N PHE A 105 11.78 -8.11 -3.15
CA PHE A 105 10.33 -8.00 -3.25
C PHE A 105 9.61 -9.34 -3.11
N ILE A 106 10.08 -10.40 -3.80
CA ILE A 106 9.46 -11.74 -3.73
C ILE A 106 9.53 -12.31 -2.31
N VAL A 107 10.65 -12.11 -1.62
CA VAL A 107 10.86 -12.66 -0.27
C VAL A 107 10.13 -11.84 0.80
N LYS A 108 10.21 -10.50 0.74
CA LYS A 108 9.69 -9.61 1.77
C LYS A 108 8.28 -9.10 1.49
N GLY A 109 7.86 -9.03 0.22
CA GLY A 109 6.59 -8.44 -0.22
C GLY A 109 6.64 -6.91 -0.37
N PHE A 110 7.78 -6.26 -0.18
CA PHE A 110 7.97 -4.83 -0.36
C PHE A 110 9.41 -4.50 -0.77
N LEU A 111 9.58 -3.31 -1.35
CA LEU A 111 10.85 -2.70 -1.70
C LEU A 111 10.77 -1.21 -1.37
N LEU A 112 11.74 -0.67 -0.63
CA LEU A 112 11.80 0.74 -0.24
C LEU A 112 13.15 1.34 -0.63
N ASP A 113 13.12 2.55 -1.14
CA ASP A 113 14.28 3.41 -1.31
C ASP A 113 14.31 4.42 -0.15
N ASP A 114 14.91 4.01 0.97
CA ASP A 114 14.97 4.77 2.21
C ASP A 114 15.57 6.15 2.02
N GLU A 115 16.63 6.26 1.20
CA GLU A 115 17.31 7.54 0.97
C GLU A 115 16.42 8.51 0.21
N ARG A 116 15.70 8.04 -0.80
CA ARG A 116 14.76 8.85 -1.57
C ARG A 116 13.54 9.26 -0.75
N LEU A 117 13.04 8.36 0.11
CA LEU A 117 11.89 8.64 0.98
C LEU A 117 12.23 9.63 2.09
N LYS A 118 13.45 9.58 2.63
CA LYS A 118 13.93 10.55 3.65
C LYS A 118 14.29 11.91 3.05
N ASN A 119 14.75 11.93 1.82
CA ASN A 119 15.25 13.13 1.14
C ASN A 119 14.57 13.26 -0.23
N PRO A 120 13.28 13.59 -0.30
CA PRO A 120 12.60 13.79 -1.56
C PRO A 120 13.24 14.96 -2.31
N GLY A 121 13.73 14.70 -3.53
CA GLY A 121 14.30 15.72 -4.40
C GLY A 121 13.21 16.65 -4.98
N GLN A 122 13.47 17.23 -6.16
CA GLN A 122 12.49 18.08 -6.86
C GLN A 122 11.32 17.30 -7.50
N GLY A 123 11.27 15.96 -7.33
CA GLY A 123 10.19 15.12 -7.83
C GLY A 123 8.99 15.05 -6.89
N ARG A 124 7.98 14.24 -7.28
CA ARG A 124 6.82 13.97 -6.43
C ARG A 124 7.25 13.24 -5.16
N ASP A 125 6.77 13.70 -4.03
CA ASP A 125 6.94 13.02 -2.75
C ASP A 125 5.87 11.92 -2.61
N TYR A 126 6.30 10.70 -2.37
CA TYR A 126 5.44 9.53 -2.17
C TYR A 126 5.37 9.07 -0.70
N PHE A 127 5.91 9.88 0.22
CA PHE A 127 5.95 9.50 1.63
C PHE A 127 4.56 9.36 2.23
N ASP A 128 3.64 10.27 1.89
CA ASP A 128 2.25 10.23 2.38
C ASP A 128 1.52 8.99 1.83
N GLU A 129 1.73 8.64 0.55
CA GLU A 129 1.17 7.41 -0.04
C GLU A 129 1.69 6.16 0.69
N LEU A 130 3.00 6.09 0.93
CA LEU A 130 3.60 4.98 1.68
C LEU A 130 3.02 4.88 3.09
N THR A 131 2.93 6.00 3.79
CA THR A 131 2.39 6.08 5.15
C THR A 131 0.95 5.60 5.20
N SER A 132 0.11 6.05 4.28
CA SER A 132 -1.29 5.62 4.17
C SER A 132 -1.38 4.10 3.92
N ARG A 133 -0.60 3.56 3.00
CA ARG A 133 -0.59 2.11 2.72
C ARG A 133 -0.11 1.28 3.91
N LEU A 134 0.92 1.74 4.63
CA LEU A 134 1.38 1.07 5.85
C LEU A 134 0.32 1.09 6.94
N GLN A 135 -0.38 2.22 7.10
CA GLN A 135 -1.49 2.35 8.03
C GLN A 135 -2.60 1.36 7.70
N ASP A 136 -3.04 1.28 6.44
CA ASP A 136 -4.06 0.33 6.00
C ASP A 136 -3.67 -1.13 6.27
N ILE A 137 -2.41 -1.49 6.06
CA ILE A 137 -1.91 -2.83 6.37
C ILE A 137 -1.97 -3.10 7.87
N ARG A 138 -1.47 -2.18 8.72
CA ARG A 138 -1.45 -2.32 10.18
C ARG A 138 -2.84 -2.38 10.79
N THR A 139 -3.76 -1.57 10.28
CA THR A 139 -5.14 -1.45 10.79
C THR A 139 -6.11 -2.43 10.11
N SER A 140 -5.61 -3.29 9.19
CA SER A 140 -6.45 -4.38 8.66
C SER A 140 -6.92 -5.29 9.81
N GLU A 141 -8.18 -5.75 9.76
CA GLU A 141 -8.77 -6.54 10.85
C GLU A 141 -7.88 -7.69 11.32
N ARG A 142 -7.31 -8.44 10.38
CA ARG A 142 -6.43 -9.57 10.69
C ARG A 142 -5.17 -9.13 11.43
N ARG A 143 -4.51 -8.05 10.99
CA ARG A 143 -3.27 -7.55 11.62
C ARG A 143 -3.55 -6.92 12.97
N PHE A 144 -4.63 -6.14 13.05
CA PHE A 144 -5.08 -5.58 14.31
C PHE A 144 -5.37 -6.69 15.33
N TYR A 145 -6.16 -7.70 14.95
CA TYR A 145 -6.46 -8.83 15.82
C TYR A 145 -5.19 -9.57 16.28
N GLN A 146 -4.26 -9.87 15.37
CA GLN A 146 -3.00 -10.50 15.72
C GLN A 146 -2.21 -9.68 16.75
N LYS A 147 -2.04 -8.38 16.48
CA LYS A 147 -1.29 -7.49 17.38
C LYS A 147 -1.94 -7.35 18.75
N ILE A 148 -3.24 -7.17 18.78
CA ILE A 148 -3.99 -7.12 20.07
C ILE A 148 -3.86 -8.44 20.80
N THR A 149 -3.95 -9.59 20.10
CA THR A 149 -3.74 -10.90 20.70
C THR A 149 -2.34 -11.04 21.30
N ASP A 150 -1.29 -10.65 20.56
CA ASP A 150 0.10 -10.70 21.03
C ASP A 150 0.31 -9.84 22.29
N ILE A 151 -0.28 -8.64 22.33
CA ILE A 151 -0.20 -7.74 23.48
C ILE A 151 -0.94 -8.34 24.68
N TYR A 152 -2.15 -8.82 24.48
CA TYR A 152 -3.00 -9.33 25.56
C TYR A 152 -2.57 -10.70 26.07
N ALA A 153 -1.89 -11.50 25.23
CA ALA A 153 -1.24 -12.73 25.67
C ALA A 153 -0.15 -12.49 26.74
N THR A 154 0.27 -11.24 26.94
CA THR A 154 1.15 -10.85 28.05
C THR A 154 0.41 -10.68 29.40
N SER A 155 -0.93 -10.76 29.40
CA SER A 155 -1.73 -10.64 30.62
C SER A 155 -1.55 -11.85 31.54
N VAL A 156 -1.56 -11.60 32.83
CA VAL A 156 -1.33 -12.66 33.85
C VAL A 156 -2.48 -13.66 33.94
N ASP A 157 -3.67 -13.29 33.47
CA ASP A 157 -4.90 -14.07 33.46
C ASP A 157 -5.34 -14.47 32.03
N TYR A 158 -4.43 -14.39 31.04
CA TYR A 158 -4.75 -14.77 29.67
C TYR A 158 -4.85 -16.29 29.51
N ASP A 159 -5.97 -16.74 28.93
CA ASP A 159 -6.17 -18.12 28.47
C ASP A 159 -6.73 -18.11 27.05
N ALA A 160 -5.92 -18.56 26.06
CA ALA A 160 -6.28 -18.55 24.65
C ALA A 160 -7.50 -19.44 24.31
N SER A 161 -7.81 -20.42 25.14
CA SER A 161 -8.94 -21.35 24.98
C SER A 161 -10.22 -20.85 25.67
N ALA A 162 -10.12 -19.83 26.52
CA ALA A 162 -11.24 -19.37 27.30
C ALA A 162 -12.25 -18.59 26.45
N GLU A 163 -13.52 -18.92 26.60
CA GLU A 163 -14.64 -18.19 26.03
C GLU A 163 -14.61 -16.69 26.39
N LEU A 164 -14.14 -16.39 27.61
CA LEU A 164 -13.90 -15.03 28.10
C LEU A 164 -12.92 -14.23 27.22
N THR A 165 -11.88 -14.88 26.73
CA THR A 165 -10.88 -14.23 25.86
C THR A 165 -11.50 -13.84 24.51
N GLN A 166 -12.34 -14.71 23.94
CA GLN A 166 -13.05 -14.39 22.69
C GLN A 166 -14.04 -13.23 22.88
N ALA A 167 -14.79 -13.27 23.98
CA ALA A 167 -15.71 -12.17 24.34
C ALA A 167 -14.97 -10.84 24.56
N PHE A 168 -13.77 -10.89 25.12
CA PHE A 168 -12.92 -9.73 25.32
C PHE A 168 -12.52 -9.07 23.98
N PHE A 169 -12.05 -9.86 22.99
CA PHE A 169 -11.69 -9.32 21.69
C PHE A 169 -12.90 -8.67 20.97
N ALA A 170 -14.06 -9.30 21.06
CA ALA A 170 -15.30 -8.72 20.53
C ALA A 170 -15.63 -7.38 21.23
N THR A 171 -15.40 -7.29 22.54
CA THR A 171 -15.59 -6.06 23.32
C THR A 171 -14.66 -4.95 22.83
N VAL A 172 -13.37 -5.23 22.65
CA VAL A 172 -12.40 -4.26 22.14
C VAL A 172 -12.78 -3.76 20.77
N GLN A 173 -13.12 -4.65 19.85
CA GLN A 173 -13.55 -4.31 18.49
C GLN A 173 -14.80 -3.44 18.51
N ASN A 174 -15.81 -3.82 19.28
CA ASN A 174 -17.06 -3.05 19.38
C ASN A 174 -16.86 -1.67 19.99
N LYS A 175 -16.01 -1.51 21.02
CA LYS A 175 -15.68 -0.21 21.61
C LYS A 175 -14.98 0.72 20.62
N VAL A 176 -14.05 0.19 19.81
CA VAL A 176 -13.35 0.96 18.80
C VAL A 176 -14.30 1.40 17.68
N HIS A 177 -15.16 0.50 17.18
CA HIS A 177 -16.18 0.85 16.17
C HIS A 177 -17.14 1.92 16.72
N PHE A 178 -17.70 1.68 17.92
CA PHE A 178 -18.65 2.60 18.55
C PHE A 178 -18.07 4.00 18.72
N ALA A 179 -16.81 4.10 19.11
CA ALA A 179 -16.10 5.37 19.27
C ALA A 179 -16.00 6.21 17.98
N ILE A 180 -16.21 5.60 16.81
CA ILE A 180 -16.13 6.28 15.50
C ILE A 180 -17.50 6.73 15.01
N HIS A 181 -18.49 5.84 15.04
CA HIS A 181 -19.79 6.07 14.38
C HIS A 181 -21.01 5.77 15.26
N GLY A 182 -20.84 5.53 16.55
CA GLY A 182 -21.92 5.34 17.51
C GLY A 182 -22.63 3.98 17.42
N HIS A 183 -22.07 3.01 16.69
CA HIS A 183 -22.63 1.66 16.53
C HIS A 183 -21.56 0.60 16.77
N THR A 184 -21.96 -0.59 17.22
CA THR A 184 -21.09 -1.76 17.19
C THR A 184 -20.89 -2.24 15.75
N ALA A 185 -19.90 -3.10 15.52
CA ALA A 185 -19.66 -3.69 14.20
C ALA A 185 -20.91 -4.40 13.65
N ALA A 186 -21.59 -5.17 14.50
CA ALA A 186 -22.82 -5.88 14.13
C ALA A 186 -23.99 -4.93 13.80
N GLU A 187 -24.17 -3.88 14.60
CA GLU A 187 -25.20 -2.87 14.35
C GLU A 187 -24.96 -2.14 13.04
N LEU A 188 -23.71 -1.79 12.73
CA LEU A 188 -23.35 -1.15 11.47
C LEU A 188 -23.68 -2.01 10.26
N VAL A 189 -23.29 -3.30 10.27
CA VAL A 189 -23.61 -4.23 9.21
C VAL A 189 -25.11 -4.34 9.02
N LYS A 190 -25.88 -4.53 10.10
CA LYS A 190 -27.34 -4.62 10.03
C LYS A 190 -28.00 -3.34 9.51
N LEU A 191 -27.43 -2.18 9.81
CA LEU A 191 -27.97 -0.87 9.41
C LEU A 191 -27.70 -0.55 7.93
N ARG A 192 -26.53 -0.96 7.42
CA ARG A 192 -26.03 -0.51 6.11
C ARG A 192 -26.10 -1.56 5.01
N ALA A 193 -26.15 -2.86 5.35
CA ALA A 193 -26.32 -3.93 4.36
C ALA A 193 -27.74 -3.86 3.79
N ASP A 194 -27.86 -3.57 2.49
CA ASP A 194 -29.13 -3.32 1.81
C ASP A 194 -28.99 -3.65 0.33
N SER A 195 -29.64 -4.71 -0.14
CA SER A 195 -29.61 -5.19 -1.52
C SER A 195 -30.17 -4.18 -2.54
N THR A 196 -30.96 -3.21 -2.09
CA THR A 196 -31.51 -2.15 -2.94
C THR A 196 -30.49 -1.06 -3.28
N LYS A 197 -29.38 -0.98 -2.52
CA LYS A 197 -28.30 -0.01 -2.73
C LYS A 197 -27.22 -0.53 -3.65
N PRO A 198 -26.50 0.36 -4.38
CA PRO A 198 -25.32 -0.03 -5.12
C PRO A 198 -24.33 -0.75 -4.20
N GLN A 199 -23.75 -1.85 -4.67
CA GLN A 199 -22.80 -2.68 -3.94
C GLN A 199 -23.30 -3.11 -2.54
N MET A 200 -24.61 -3.25 -2.37
CA MET A 200 -25.25 -3.57 -1.08
C MET A 200 -24.97 -2.55 0.04
N GLY A 201 -24.69 -1.29 -0.30
CA GLY A 201 -24.30 -0.26 0.64
C GLY A 201 -22.84 -0.32 1.10
N MET A 202 -22.05 -1.23 0.60
CA MET A 202 -20.61 -1.26 0.85
C MET A 202 -19.88 -0.19 0.07
N THR A 203 -18.83 0.36 0.67
CA THR A 203 -17.92 1.36 0.08
C THR A 203 -16.58 0.76 -0.33
N HIS A 204 -16.19 -0.34 0.33
CA HIS A 204 -14.91 -1.03 0.12
C HIS A 204 -15.10 -2.55 0.13
N TRP A 205 -14.29 -3.28 -0.65
CA TRP A 205 -14.19 -4.74 -0.60
C TRP A 205 -12.87 -5.20 -1.26
N PRO A 206 -12.31 -6.36 -0.87
CA PRO A 206 -11.10 -6.89 -1.48
C PRO A 206 -11.39 -7.51 -2.86
N GLY A 207 -10.60 -7.10 -3.87
CA GLY A 207 -10.66 -7.68 -5.22
C GLY A 207 -11.73 -7.05 -6.13
N GLU A 208 -11.97 -7.68 -7.28
CA GLU A 208 -12.86 -7.13 -8.32
C GLU A 208 -14.35 -7.38 -8.08
N ARG A 209 -14.68 -8.40 -7.30
CA ARG A 209 -16.08 -8.81 -7.05
C ARG A 209 -16.33 -8.98 -5.57
N ILE A 210 -17.49 -8.53 -5.13
CA ILE A 210 -17.99 -8.75 -3.78
C ILE A 210 -18.26 -10.24 -3.56
N ARG A 211 -17.81 -10.75 -2.43
CA ARG A 211 -18.02 -12.13 -1.99
C ARG A 211 -18.90 -12.16 -0.75
N LYS A 212 -19.55 -13.32 -0.51
CA LYS A 212 -20.36 -13.52 0.69
C LYS A 212 -19.58 -13.30 2.01
N SER A 213 -18.27 -13.53 2.00
CA SER A 213 -17.41 -13.20 3.14
C SER A 213 -17.22 -11.72 3.39
N ASP A 214 -17.41 -10.88 2.39
CA ASP A 214 -17.14 -9.44 2.48
C ASP A 214 -18.32 -8.70 3.08
N VAL A 215 -19.55 -9.19 2.87
CA VAL A 215 -20.78 -8.52 3.34
C VAL A 215 -20.96 -8.56 4.86
N VAL A 216 -20.23 -9.41 5.56
CA VAL A 216 -20.28 -9.51 7.03
C VAL A 216 -19.23 -8.65 7.74
N VAL A 217 -18.36 -7.98 6.97
CA VAL A 217 -17.26 -7.17 7.49
C VAL A 217 -17.70 -5.73 7.65
N ALA A 218 -17.85 -5.24 8.87
CA ALA A 218 -18.33 -3.90 9.18
C ALA A 218 -17.49 -2.79 8.52
N LYS A 219 -16.17 -2.95 8.47
CA LYS A 219 -15.25 -1.99 7.85
C LYS A 219 -15.60 -1.70 6.39
N ASN A 220 -16.19 -2.66 5.66
CA ASN A 220 -16.56 -2.51 4.26
C ASN A 220 -17.74 -1.53 4.03
N TYR A 221 -18.46 -1.18 5.08
CA TYR A 221 -19.61 -0.25 5.06
C TYR A 221 -19.26 1.16 5.56
N LEU A 222 -18.02 1.42 5.96
CA LEU A 222 -17.60 2.74 6.43
C LEU A 222 -17.39 3.69 5.24
N ASN A 223 -17.82 4.94 5.39
CA ASN A 223 -17.41 5.97 4.44
C ASN A 223 -15.91 6.33 4.61
N GLU A 224 -15.37 7.15 3.71
CA GLU A 224 -13.94 7.51 3.72
C GLU A 224 -13.52 8.19 5.04
N GLU A 225 -14.34 9.09 5.57
CA GLU A 225 -14.07 9.81 6.83
C GLU A 225 -14.06 8.86 8.03
N GLU A 226 -15.09 7.99 8.12
CA GLU A 226 -15.19 6.98 9.16
C GLU A 226 -14.04 5.97 9.10
N LEU A 227 -13.66 5.55 7.90
CA LEU A 227 -12.55 4.62 7.67
C LEU A 227 -11.22 5.24 8.10
N LEU A 228 -10.97 6.49 7.71
CA LEU A 228 -9.78 7.22 8.09
C LEU A 228 -9.72 7.42 9.62
N ALA A 229 -10.84 7.82 10.23
CA ALA A 229 -10.92 7.99 11.67
C ALA A 229 -10.70 6.67 12.43
N LEU A 230 -11.27 5.56 11.94
CA LEU A 230 -11.06 4.23 12.51
C LEU A 230 -9.59 3.80 12.41
N ASN A 231 -8.99 3.94 11.23
CA ASN A 231 -7.59 3.59 11.01
C ASN A 231 -6.66 4.41 11.92
N ASN A 232 -6.89 5.71 12.04
CA ASN A 232 -6.12 6.59 12.92
C ASN A 232 -6.25 6.19 14.39
N LEU A 233 -7.45 5.90 14.85
CA LEU A 233 -7.71 5.51 16.23
C LEU A 233 -7.04 4.16 16.55
N ILE A 234 -7.17 3.19 15.67
CA ILE A 234 -6.53 1.87 15.80
C ILE A 234 -5.01 2.00 15.84
N GLU A 235 -4.42 2.79 14.93
CA GLU A 235 -2.97 3.00 14.86
C GLU A 235 -2.44 3.60 16.18
N GLN A 236 -3.07 4.67 16.66
CA GLN A 236 -2.70 5.32 17.90
C GLN A 236 -2.83 4.37 19.10
N TYR A 237 -3.92 3.60 19.15
CA TYR A 237 -4.11 2.63 20.23
C TYR A 237 -3.08 1.51 20.19
N LEU A 238 -2.73 0.98 19.03
CA LEU A 238 -1.68 -0.04 18.89
C LEU A 238 -0.33 0.47 19.40
N VAL A 239 0.07 1.68 19.02
CA VAL A 239 1.32 2.30 19.49
C VAL A 239 1.29 2.48 21.02
N PHE A 240 0.16 2.96 21.56
CA PHE A 240 -0.02 3.09 23.01
C PHE A 240 0.09 1.73 23.73
N ALA A 241 -0.61 0.71 23.22
CA ALA A 241 -0.64 -0.62 23.83
C ALA A 241 0.73 -1.34 23.73
N GLU A 242 1.42 -1.23 22.59
CA GLU A 242 2.80 -1.73 22.44
C GLU A 242 3.75 -1.05 23.46
N GLY A 243 3.61 0.27 23.66
CA GLY A 243 4.38 1.01 24.64
C GLY A 243 4.10 0.56 26.09
N GLN A 244 2.83 0.24 26.42
CA GLN A 244 2.49 -0.31 27.74
C GLN A 244 3.05 -1.73 27.94
N ALA A 245 2.91 -2.60 26.93
CA ALA A 245 3.45 -3.97 26.98
C ALA A 245 4.99 -3.98 27.14
N ALA A 246 5.69 -3.09 26.45
CA ALA A 246 7.16 -2.95 26.53
C ALA A 246 7.65 -2.58 27.95
N ARG A 247 6.84 -1.94 28.77
CA ARG A 247 7.17 -1.61 30.18
C ARG A 247 7.20 -2.84 31.09
N ARG A 248 6.71 -3.99 30.63
CA ARG A 248 6.66 -5.26 31.39
C ARG A 248 5.93 -5.14 32.73
N VAL A 249 4.95 -4.25 32.83
CA VAL A 249 4.07 -4.16 34.00
C VAL A 249 3.03 -5.28 33.87
N ALA A 250 2.91 -6.10 34.93
CA ALA A 250 1.91 -7.15 34.97
C ALA A 250 0.49 -6.54 34.86
N MET A 251 -0.28 -6.96 33.87
CA MET A 251 -1.63 -6.48 33.62
C MET A 251 -2.59 -7.65 33.52
N THR A 252 -3.82 -7.44 33.94
CA THR A 252 -4.93 -8.37 33.69
C THR A 252 -5.65 -7.98 32.39
N MET A 253 -6.48 -8.90 31.85
CA MET A 253 -7.35 -8.62 30.70
C MET A 253 -8.27 -7.42 31.00
N GLN A 254 -8.83 -7.34 32.21
CA GLN A 254 -9.66 -6.19 32.61
C GLN A 254 -8.87 -4.88 32.61
N ALA A 255 -7.63 -4.89 33.10
CA ALA A 255 -6.79 -3.69 33.10
C ALA A 255 -6.53 -3.16 31.67
N TRP A 256 -6.51 -4.03 30.66
CA TRP A 256 -6.42 -3.62 29.26
C TRP A 256 -7.71 -2.96 28.74
N VAL A 257 -8.91 -3.46 29.15
CA VAL A 257 -10.18 -2.77 28.84
C VAL A 257 -10.19 -1.37 29.46
N ASP A 258 -9.81 -1.25 30.75
CA ASP A 258 -9.75 0.04 31.44
C ASP A 258 -8.77 1.01 30.74
N LYS A 259 -7.65 0.50 30.25
CA LYS A 259 -6.68 1.28 29.46
C LYS A 259 -7.25 1.74 28.10
N LEU A 260 -7.99 0.88 27.42
CA LEU A 260 -8.69 1.25 26.18
C LEU A 260 -9.72 2.36 26.44
N GLU A 261 -10.55 2.20 27.47
CA GLU A 261 -11.55 3.21 27.83
C GLU A 261 -10.90 4.55 28.19
N GLY A 262 -9.82 4.52 28.98
CA GLY A 262 -9.06 5.72 29.30
C GLY A 262 -8.44 6.38 28.05
N PHE A 263 -7.95 5.58 27.10
CA PHE A 263 -7.44 6.06 25.83
C PHE A 263 -8.55 6.69 24.96
N LEU A 264 -9.72 6.04 24.85
CA LEU A 264 -10.87 6.59 24.12
C LEU A 264 -11.35 7.89 24.74
N SER A 265 -11.48 7.94 26.09
CA SER A 265 -11.85 9.16 26.80
C SER A 265 -10.84 10.31 26.59
N LEU A 266 -9.55 10.03 26.57
CA LEU A 266 -8.51 11.03 26.32
C LEU A 266 -8.61 11.61 24.88
N ASN A 267 -9.16 10.84 23.96
CA ASN A 267 -9.39 11.24 22.57
C ASN A 267 -10.81 11.81 22.35
N ASP A 268 -11.52 12.20 23.41
CA ASP A 268 -12.87 12.75 23.35
C ASP A 268 -13.88 11.83 22.61
N ARG A 269 -13.71 10.50 22.75
CA ARG A 269 -14.57 9.50 22.13
C ARG A 269 -15.60 8.95 23.11
N GLU A 270 -16.81 8.71 22.61
CA GLU A 270 -17.85 8.04 23.38
C GLU A 270 -17.48 6.58 23.64
N ILE A 271 -17.76 6.12 24.88
CA ILE A 271 -17.43 4.75 25.30
C ILE A 271 -18.69 3.90 25.28
N LEU A 272 -18.65 2.78 24.58
CA LEU A 272 -19.72 1.78 24.61
C LEU A 272 -19.84 1.17 26.00
N GLN A 273 -21.03 1.33 26.61
CA GLN A 273 -21.33 0.86 27.97
C GLN A 273 -22.01 -0.53 28.00
N SER A 274 -22.41 -1.06 26.83
CA SER A 274 -23.14 -2.33 26.68
C SER A 274 -22.51 -3.20 25.60
N ALA A 275 -23.02 -4.42 25.44
CA ALA A 275 -22.60 -5.31 24.35
C ALA A 275 -23.12 -4.92 22.96
N GLY A 276 -23.95 -3.84 22.87
CA GLY A 276 -24.73 -3.50 21.70
C GLY A 276 -26.09 -4.19 21.66
N GLN A 277 -26.94 -3.79 20.71
CA GLN A 277 -28.30 -4.29 20.56
C GLN A 277 -28.46 -5.41 19.54
N VAL A 278 -27.45 -5.62 18.70
CA VAL A 278 -27.44 -6.59 17.62
C VAL A 278 -26.30 -7.58 17.82
N SER A 279 -26.63 -8.89 17.82
CA SER A 279 -25.60 -9.92 17.87
C SER A 279 -24.89 -10.08 16.51
N ALA A 280 -23.64 -10.54 16.54
CA ALA A 280 -22.87 -10.81 15.32
C ALA A 280 -23.57 -11.82 14.39
N GLU A 281 -24.26 -12.83 14.96
CA GLU A 281 -25.00 -13.83 14.20
C GLU A 281 -26.20 -13.23 13.47
N LEU A 282 -26.98 -12.35 14.14
CA LEU A 282 -28.11 -11.66 13.51
C LEU A 282 -27.66 -10.72 12.40
N ALA A 283 -26.55 -10.01 12.60
CA ALA A 283 -25.99 -9.13 11.58
C ALA A 283 -25.52 -9.93 10.36
N LYS A 284 -24.85 -11.07 10.60
CA LYS A 284 -24.39 -11.97 9.55
C LYS A 284 -25.57 -12.55 8.75
N GLN A 285 -26.60 -13.08 9.42
CA GLN A 285 -27.79 -13.61 8.75
C GLN A 285 -28.48 -12.55 7.91
N HIS A 286 -28.60 -11.33 8.40
CA HIS A 286 -29.16 -10.22 7.65
C HIS A 286 -28.31 -9.92 6.40
N ALA A 287 -27.00 -9.68 6.53
CA ALA A 287 -26.14 -9.32 5.42
C ALA A 287 -26.03 -10.45 4.37
N GLU A 288 -26.02 -11.71 4.80
CA GLU A 288 -26.03 -12.86 3.89
C GLU A 288 -27.38 -13.05 3.20
N GLY A 289 -28.47 -12.59 3.80
CA GLY A 289 -29.80 -12.59 3.20
C GLY A 289 -29.99 -11.48 2.17
N GLU A 290 -29.32 -10.34 2.36
CA GLU A 290 -29.29 -9.24 1.40
C GLU A 290 -28.37 -9.53 0.18
N PHE A 291 -27.38 -10.42 0.32
CA PHE A 291 -26.44 -10.83 -0.73
C PHE A 291 -27.10 -11.74 -1.77
#